data_aa02825b935883b09dc71c81dc34dbf4
#
_entry.id   aa02825b935883b09dc71c81dc34dbf4
#
_cell.length_a   1.000
_cell.length_b   1.000
_cell.length_c   1.000
_cell.angle_alpha   90.00
_cell.angle_beta   90.00
_cell.angle_gamma   90.00
#
_symmetry.space_group_name_H-M   'P 1'
#
loop_
_entity.id
_entity.type
_entity.pdbx_description
1 polymer ?
#
loop_
_entity_poly.entity_id
_entity_poly.type
_entity_poly.pdbx_seq_one_letter_code
_entity_poly.pdbx_strand_id
1 'polypeptide(L)'
;MQCLHRTRQGFIEEKTATYNRLRGLISESGVIAPQSTDALRHMVSAQKSSLPLQVQQCVDDLLEHVDRIEANITEYDRILSRIAKTDHRSQRLMKLKGVGPTTACALVACIGNAHDFKNGRQLAAWLGLTPSQYSSGGKSKLGRITKAGDSYLRTLLVQGARSVLIGAEKRTDLFSRWVCSLVERRGYWRAVVAIAAKNARLCWASLHYGDDFRLYSAS
;
A
#
# COMPACT_ATOMS: atom_id res chain seq x y z
N MET A 1 18.64 1.60 -4.65
CA MET A 1 17.44 1.34 -3.80
C MET A 1 16.14 1.24 -4.60
N GLN A 2 15.84 2.15 -5.52
CA GLN A 2 14.63 2.07 -6.37
C GLN A 2 14.49 0.74 -7.14
N CYS A 3 15.59 0.14 -7.60
CA CYS A 3 15.56 -1.17 -8.27
C CYS A 3 14.94 -2.27 -7.39
N LEU A 4 15.25 -2.32 -6.08
CA LEU A 4 14.67 -3.30 -5.16
C LEU A 4 13.15 -3.15 -5.08
N HIS A 5 12.65 -1.92 -5.01
CA HIS A 5 11.21 -1.65 -4.98
C HIS A 5 10.52 -2.04 -6.28
N ARG A 6 11.14 -1.74 -7.43
CA ARG A 6 10.59 -2.09 -8.75
C ARG A 6 10.56 -3.60 -8.95
N THR A 7 11.64 -4.31 -8.60
CA THR A 7 11.68 -5.78 -8.70
C THR A 7 10.63 -6.42 -7.80
N ARG A 8 10.53 -5.97 -6.53
CA ARG A 8 9.49 -6.44 -5.61
C ARG A 8 8.08 -6.20 -6.16
N GLN A 9 7.84 -5.02 -6.72
CA GLN A 9 6.54 -4.69 -7.31
C GLN A 9 6.22 -5.58 -8.50
N GLY A 10 7.20 -5.88 -9.37
CA GLY A 10 7.06 -6.83 -10.47
C GLY A 10 6.62 -8.21 -9.98
N PHE A 11 7.24 -8.75 -8.92
CA PHE A 11 6.81 -10.02 -8.31
C PHE A 11 5.38 -9.97 -7.75
N ILE A 12 4.95 -8.84 -7.17
CA ILE A 12 3.57 -8.70 -6.69
C ILE A 12 2.57 -8.72 -7.86
N GLU A 13 2.89 -8.04 -8.95
CA GLU A 13 2.08 -8.02 -10.17
C GLU A 13 2.01 -9.41 -10.81
N GLU A 14 3.14 -10.09 -10.91
CA GLU A 14 3.24 -11.46 -11.43
C GLU A 14 2.44 -12.45 -10.57
N LYS A 15 2.57 -12.36 -9.22
CA LYS A 15 1.74 -13.16 -8.30
C LYS A 15 0.26 -12.97 -8.58
N THR A 16 -0.18 -11.73 -8.72
CA THR A 16 -1.59 -11.41 -8.98
C THR A 16 -2.03 -11.98 -10.34
N ALA A 17 -1.22 -11.81 -11.38
CA ALA A 17 -1.48 -12.34 -12.72
C ALA A 17 -1.55 -13.88 -12.71
N THR A 18 -0.65 -14.54 -11.99
CA THR A 18 -0.62 -16.02 -11.89
C THR A 18 -1.86 -16.55 -11.17
N TYR A 19 -2.28 -15.94 -10.06
CA TYR A 19 -3.54 -16.32 -9.41
C TYR A 19 -4.76 -16.08 -10.31
N ASN A 20 -4.77 -15.04 -11.13
CA ASN A 20 -5.86 -14.81 -12.07
C ASN A 20 -5.88 -15.84 -13.20
N ARG A 21 -4.70 -16.25 -13.71
CA ARG A 21 -4.61 -17.39 -14.67
C ARG A 21 -5.12 -18.68 -14.03
N LEU A 22 -4.73 -18.96 -12.79
CA LEU A 22 -5.21 -20.14 -12.07
C LEU A 22 -6.75 -20.15 -11.94
N ARG A 23 -7.36 -19.01 -11.63
CA ARG A 23 -8.82 -18.88 -11.58
C ARG A 23 -9.46 -19.11 -12.94
N GLY A 24 -8.88 -18.53 -14.01
CA GLY A 24 -9.36 -18.75 -15.39
C GLY A 24 -9.32 -20.22 -15.76
N LEU A 25 -8.19 -20.89 -15.56
CA LEU A 25 -8.01 -22.31 -15.87
C LEU A 25 -9.02 -23.22 -15.13
N ILE A 26 -9.25 -22.97 -13.84
CA ILE A 26 -10.21 -23.74 -13.04
C ILE A 26 -11.65 -23.46 -13.51
N SER A 27 -11.97 -22.23 -13.90
CA SER A 27 -13.31 -21.86 -14.36
C SER A 27 -13.69 -22.55 -15.68
N GLU A 28 -12.72 -22.85 -16.54
CA GLU A 28 -12.94 -23.64 -17.78
C GLU A 28 -13.42 -25.07 -17.47
N SER A 29 -13.09 -25.59 -16.29
CA SER A 29 -13.59 -26.90 -15.81
C SER A 29 -14.94 -26.80 -15.09
N GLY A 30 -15.64 -25.65 -15.17
CA GLY A 30 -16.96 -25.42 -14.55
C GLY A 30 -16.92 -25.12 -13.05
N VAL A 31 -15.75 -24.92 -12.46
CA VAL A 31 -15.60 -24.67 -11.03
C VAL A 31 -15.45 -23.16 -10.76
N ILE A 32 -16.30 -22.59 -9.90
CA ILE A 32 -16.25 -21.18 -9.53
C ILE A 32 -15.18 -20.98 -8.46
N ALA A 33 -14.10 -20.28 -8.82
CA ALA A 33 -12.97 -20.01 -7.94
C ALA A 33 -13.20 -18.80 -7.04
N PRO A 34 -12.89 -18.89 -5.73
CA PRO A 34 -13.03 -17.77 -4.79
C PRO A 34 -12.00 -16.67 -5.05
N GLN A 35 -12.32 -15.43 -4.61
CA GLN A 35 -11.41 -14.29 -4.74
C GLN A 35 -10.22 -14.34 -3.79
N SER A 36 -10.40 -14.87 -2.58
CA SER A 36 -9.32 -15.05 -1.60
C SER A 36 -8.31 -16.08 -2.11
N THR A 37 -7.02 -15.77 -2.03
CA THR A 37 -5.94 -16.66 -2.42
C THR A 37 -5.88 -17.91 -1.55
N ASP A 38 -6.11 -17.77 -0.23
CA ASP A 38 -6.11 -18.89 0.70
C ASP A 38 -7.29 -19.82 0.44
N ALA A 39 -8.49 -19.26 0.24
CA ALA A 39 -9.68 -20.04 -0.10
C ALA A 39 -9.51 -20.75 -1.45
N LEU A 40 -8.85 -20.10 -2.44
CA LEU A 40 -8.52 -20.71 -3.71
C LEU A 40 -7.58 -21.92 -3.55
N ARG A 41 -6.50 -21.78 -2.78
CA ARG A 41 -5.57 -22.88 -2.49
C ARG A 41 -6.28 -24.04 -1.80
N HIS A 42 -7.11 -23.79 -0.79
CA HIS A 42 -7.91 -24.79 -0.12
C HIS A 42 -8.86 -25.51 -1.07
N MET A 43 -9.58 -24.76 -1.90
CA MET A 43 -10.50 -25.34 -2.86
C MET A 43 -9.76 -26.22 -3.88
N VAL A 44 -8.62 -25.75 -4.40
CA VAL A 44 -7.78 -26.53 -5.33
C VAL A 44 -7.33 -27.84 -4.67
N SER A 45 -6.81 -27.77 -3.43
CA SER A 45 -6.39 -28.99 -2.71
C SER A 45 -7.52 -29.99 -2.51
N ALA A 46 -8.75 -29.51 -2.28
CA ALA A 46 -9.92 -30.39 -2.04
C ALA A 46 -10.50 -31.00 -3.31
N GLN A 47 -10.44 -30.27 -4.45
CA GLN A 47 -11.15 -30.67 -5.68
C GLN A 47 -10.22 -31.03 -6.85
N LYS A 48 -8.90 -31.01 -6.64
CA LYS A 48 -7.93 -31.27 -7.69
C LYS A 48 -8.15 -32.59 -8.43
N SER A 49 -8.44 -33.66 -7.68
CA SER A 49 -8.67 -34.99 -8.24
C SER A 49 -9.90 -35.09 -9.18
N SER A 50 -10.83 -34.13 -9.09
CA SER A 50 -11.99 -34.07 -9.98
C SER A 50 -11.71 -33.35 -11.30
N LEU A 51 -10.56 -32.67 -11.42
CA LEU A 51 -10.15 -31.96 -12.64
C LEU A 51 -9.54 -32.95 -13.66
N PRO A 52 -9.62 -32.66 -14.97
CA PRO A 52 -8.88 -33.40 -15.98
C PRO A 52 -7.36 -33.42 -15.69
N LEU A 53 -6.68 -34.53 -16.03
CA LEU A 53 -5.26 -34.73 -15.68
C LEU A 53 -4.36 -33.59 -16.19
N GLN A 54 -4.60 -33.09 -17.40
CA GLN A 54 -3.84 -31.98 -17.98
C GLN A 54 -4.05 -30.67 -17.20
N VAL A 55 -5.27 -30.44 -16.70
CA VAL A 55 -5.58 -29.27 -15.86
C VAL A 55 -4.89 -29.39 -14.50
N GLN A 56 -4.88 -30.61 -13.91
CA GLN A 56 -4.17 -30.84 -12.65
C GLN A 56 -2.69 -30.47 -12.75
N GLN A 57 -2.01 -30.89 -13.84
CA GLN A 57 -0.60 -30.58 -14.07
C GLN A 57 -0.38 -29.06 -14.20
N CYS A 58 -1.19 -28.36 -15.02
CA CYS A 58 -1.11 -26.91 -15.17
C CYS A 58 -1.36 -26.16 -13.83
N VAL A 59 -2.27 -26.66 -13.00
CA VAL A 59 -2.55 -26.12 -11.67
C VAL A 59 -1.33 -26.27 -10.74
N ASP A 60 -0.67 -27.44 -10.76
CA ASP A 60 0.55 -27.66 -9.97
C ASP A 60 1.66 -26.74 -10.37
N ASP A 61 1.94 -26.62 -11.67
CA ASP A 61 2.99 -25.74 -12.20
C ASP A 61 2.74 -24.27 -11.81
N LEU A 62 1.48 -23.81 -11.88
CA LEU A 62 1.13 -22.45 -11.51
C LEU A 62 1.25 -22.22 -9.99
N LEU A 63 0.89 -23.20 -9.15
CA LEU A 63 1.02 -23.09 -7.71
C LEU A 63 2.49 -23.08 -7.28
N GLU A 64 3.32 -23.96 -7.85
CA GLU A 64 4.77 -23.96 -7.60
C GLU A 64 5.41 -22.63 -8.02
N HIS A 65 4.98 -22.09 -9.16
CA HIS A 65 5.44 -20.78 -9.62
C HIS A 65 5.06 -19.66 -8.63
N VAL A 66 3.83 -19.66 -8.12
CA VAL A 66 3.38 -18.72 -7.09
C VAL A 66 4.23 -18.85 -5.82
N ASP A 67 4.53 -20.06 -5.37
CA ASP A 67 5.33 -20.29 -4.17
C ASP A 67 6.75 -19.70 -4.31
N ARG A 68 7.36 -19.85 -5.49
CA ARG A 68 8.65 -19.20 -5.81
C ARG A 68 8.56 -17.67 -5.81
N ILE A 69 7.50 -17.10 -6.37
CA ILE A 69 7.28 -15.65 -6.37
C ILE A 69 7.07 -15.13 -4.93
N GLU A 70 6.30 -15.83 -4.11
CA GLU A 70 6.06 -15.45 -2.72
C GLU A 70 7.33 -15.50 -1.87
N ALA A 71 8.19 -16.50 -2.09
CA ALA A 71 9.51 -16.57 -1.47
C ALA A 71 10.38 -15.35 -1.85
N ASN A 72 10.40 -14.98 -3.14
CA ASN A 72 11.11 -13.81 -3.62
C ASN A 72 10.57 -12.52 -2.97
N ILE A 73 9.25 -12.31 -2.93
CA ILE A 73 8.65 -11.14 -2.28
C ILE A 73 9.09 -11.06 -0.82
N THR A 74 9.06 -12.18 -0.09
CA THR A 74 9.47 -12.27 1.31
C THR A 74 10.95 -11.87 1.50
N GLU A 75 11.83 -12.34 0.61
CA GLU A 75 13.26 -11.97 0.68
C GLU A 75 13.46 -10.47 0.40
N TYR A 76 12.78 -9.89 -0.59
CA TYR A 76 12.84 -8.45 -0.83
C TYR A 76 12.27 -7.63 0.33
N ASP A 77 11.21 -8.09 0.98
CA ASP A 77 10.68 -7.46 2.19
C ASP A 77 11.68 -7.49 3.34
N ARG A 78 12.42 -8.60 3.49
CA ARG A 78 13.49 -8.74 4.48
C ARG A 78 14.65 -7.78 4.21
N ILE A 79 15.07 -7.66 2.94
CA ILE A 79 16.13 -6.73 2.53
C ILE A 79 15.70 -5.29 2.81
N LEU A 80 14.51 -4.87 2.38
CA LEU A 80 13.98 -3.53 2.59
C LEU A 80 13.82 -3.21 4.08
N SER A 81 13.36 -4.18 4.89
CA SER A 81 13.26 -4.02 6.34
C SER A 81 14.63 -3.81 7.00
N ARG A 82 15.67 -4.51 6.55
CA ARG A 82 17.04 -4.33 7.04
C ARG A 82 17.55 -2.92 6.70
N ILE A 83 17.38 -2.49 5.45
CA ILE A 83 17.78 -1.14 5.02
C ILE A 83 17.04 -0.06 5.83
N ALA A 84 15.72 -0.22 6.04
CA ALA A 84 14.93 0.72 6.82
C ALA A 84 15.43 0.86 8.26
N LYS A 85 15.92 -0.21 8.86
CA LYS A 85 16.46 -0.22 10.23
C LYS A 85 17.83 0.43 10.36
N THR A 86 18.59 0.54 9.27
CA THR A 86 19.93 1.14 9.27
C THR A 86 19.94 2.61 8.83
N ASP A 87 18.96 3.04 8.04
CA ASP A 87 18.83 4.42 7.58
C ASP A 87 18.03 5.28 8.57
N HIS A 88 18.67 6.27 9.17
CA HIS A 88 18.06 7.18 10.16
C HIS A 88 16.81 7.92 9.64
N ARG A 89 16.76 8.24 8.34
CA ARG A 89 15.58 8.88 7.73
C ARG A 89 14.40 7.91 7.71
N SER A 90 14.63 6.67 7.29
CA SER A 90 13.63 5.61 7.30
C SER A 90 13.15 5.31 8.73
N GLN A 91 14.06 5.27 9.71
CA GLN A 91 13.70 5.07 11.12
C GLN A 91 12.76 6.18 11.64
N ARG A 92 13.03 7.45 11.31
CA ARG A 92 12.14 8.57 11.67
C ARG A 92 10.77 8.41 11.02
N LEU A 93 10.71 8.06 9.73
CA LEU A 93 9.46 7.87 9.03
C LEU A 93 8.63 6.72 9.63
N MET A 94 9.28 5.63 10.06
CA MET A 94 8.59 4.48 10.68
C MET A 94 7.93 4.81 12.03
N LYS A 95 8.27 5.94 12.67
CA LYS A 95 7.55 6.43 13.86
C LYS A 95 6.13 6.92 13.53
N LEU A 96 5.84 7.20 12.25
CA LEU A 96 4.53 7.64 11.79
C LEU A 96 3.60 6.43 11.61
N LYS A 97 2.39 6.53 12.18
CA LYS A 97 1.38 5.47 12.04
C LYS A 97 1.02 5.23 10.57
N GLY A 98 1.11 3.99 10.12
CA GLY A 98 0.85 3.60 8.75
C GLY A 98 2.03 3.77 7.80
N VAL A 99 3.23 4.07 8.31
CA VAL A 99 4.46 4.07 7.53
C VAL A 99 5.33 2.90 7.98
N GLY A 100 5.32 1.83 7.21
CA GLY A 100 6.15 0.65 7.45
C GLY A 100 7.51 0.76 6.76
N PRO A 101 8.39 -0.26 6.95
CA PRO A 101 9.74 -0.28 6.39
C PRO A 101 9.77 -0.06 4.88
N THR A 102 8.93 -0.76 4.13
CA THR A 102 8.84 -0.65 2.67
C THR A 102 8.44 0.76 2.24
N THR A 103 7.45 1.37 2.91
CA THR A 103 7.00 2.74 2.62
C THR A 103 8.09 3.76 2.95
N ALA A 104 8.76 3.61 4.09
CA ALA A 104 9.84 4.50 4.51
C ALA A 104 11.01 4.46 3.52
N CYS A 105 11.49 3.26 3.17
CA CYS A 105 12.56 3.08 2.19
C CYS A 105 12.17 3.64 0.81
N ALA A 106 10.94 3.42 0.36
CA ALA A 106 10.47 3.91 -0.93
C ALA A 106 10.44 5.45 -0.97
N LEU A 107 9.94 6.10 0.09
CA LEU A 107 9.94 7.56 0.20
C LEU A 107 11.37 8.10 0.18
N VAL A 108 12.28 7.58 1.02
CA VAL A 108 13.67 8.02 1.04
C VAL A 108 14.36 7.81 -0.31
N ALA A 109 14.08 6.69 -1.00
CA ALA A 109 14.67 6.39 -2.29
C ALA A 109 14.18 7.31 -3.43
N CYS A 110 12.93 7.80 -3.33
CA CYS A 110 12.32 8.59 -4.40
C CYS A 110 12.46 10.10 -4.18
N ILE A 111 12.38 10.58 -2.94
CA ILE A 111 12.33 12.01 -2.63
C ILE A 111 13.51 12.50 -1.76
N GLY A 112 14.44 11.62 -1.38
CA GLY A 112 15.61 11.99 -0.60
C GLY A 112 15.25 12.73 0.70
N ASN A 113 15.75 13.96 0.85
CA ASN A 113 15.45 14.83 1.97
C ASN A 113 14.25 15.77 1.71
N ALA A 114 13.50 15.53 0.64
CA ALA A 114 12.31 16.28 0.25
C ALA A 114 12.50 17.80 0.01
N HIS A 115 13.74 18.25 -0.24
CA HIS A 115 14.04 19.68 -0.51
C HIS A 115 13.46 20.19 -1.83
N ASP A 116 13.17 19.31 -2.79
CA ASP A 116 12.52 19.66 -4.05
C ASP A 116 11.07 20.12 -3.89
N PHE A 117 10.49 19.94 -2.71
CA PHE A 117 9.12 20.33 -2.41
C PHE A 117 9.09 21.49 -1.41
N LYS A 118 8.45 22.59 -1.76
CA LYS A 118 8.30 23.78 -0.90
C LYS A 118 7.59 23.48 0.43
N ASN A 119 6.67 22.52 0.43
CA ASN A 119 5.92 22.11 1.62
C ASN A 119 5.27 20.73 1.42
N GLY A 120 4.78 20.14 2.50
CA GLY A 120 4.13 18.83 2.45
C GLY A 120 2.83 18.78 1.62
N ARG A 121 2.17 19.91 1.36
CA ARG A 121 1.00 19.97 0.47
C ARG A 121 1.42 19.75 -0.98
N GLN A 122 2.55 20.28 -1.38
CA GLN A 122 3.11 20.06 -2.72
C GLN A 122 3.51 18.60 -2.91
N LEU A 123 4.14 17.94 -1.92
CA LEU A 123 4.41 16.51 -1.98
C LEU A 123 3.11 15.70 -2.11
N ALA A 124 2.09 15.99 -1.30
CA ALA A 124 0.80 15.30 -1.39
C ALA A 124 0.12 15.50 -2.75
N ALA A 125 0.24 16.69 -3.36
CA ALA A 125 -0.25 16.97 -4.70
C ALA A 125 0.55 16.21 -5.76
N TRP A 126 1.88 16.18 -5.65
CA TRP A 126 2.76 15.42 -6.54
C TRP A 126 2.45 13.92 -6.51
N LEU A 127 2.11 13.37 -5.33
CA LEU A 127 1.65 11.99 -5.18
C LEU A 127 0.22 11.75 -5.69
N GLY A 128 -0.48 12.79 -6.13
CA GLY A 128 -1.87 12.70 -6.60
C GLY A 128 -2.89 12.37 -5.51
N LEU A 129 -2.60 12.71 -4.26
CA LEU A 129 -3.47 12.51 -3.10
C LEU A 129 -4.38 13.70 -2.81
N THR A 130 -4.32 14.74 -3.65
CA THR A 130 -5.20 15.91 -3.57
C THR A 130 -6.36 15.79 -4.54
N PRO A 131 -7.56 16.34 -4.20
CA PRO A 131 -8.68 16.35 -5.12
C PRO A 131 -8.39 17.14 -6.38
N SER A 132 -8.90 16.70 -7.52
CA SER A 132 -9.04 17.53 -8.71
C SER A 132 -10.04 18.65 -8.43
N GLN A 133 -9.78 19.84 -8.97
CA GLN A 133 -10.63 20.99 -8.77
C GLN A 133 -11.19 21.45 -10.12
N TYR A 134 -12.50 21.56 -10.19
CA TYR A 134 -13.26 22.10 -11.31
C TYR A 134 -14.01 23.32 -10.80
N SER A 135 -13.34 24.46 -10.76
CA SER A 135 -13.93 25.70 -10.23
C SER A 135 -14.10 26.71 -11.35
N SER A 136 -15.30 27.20 -11.49
CA SER A 136 -15.63 28.32 -12.41
C SER A 136 -16.63 29.25 -11.73
N GLY A 137 -16.52 30.55 -11.98
CA GLY A 137 -17.47 31.57 -11.52
C GLY A 137 -17.65 31.59 -9.99
N GLY A 138 -16.56 31.42 -9.20
CA GLY A 138 -16.59 31.46 -7.72
C GLY A 138 -17.15 30.22 -7.03
N LYS A 139 -17.64 29.20 -7.77
CA LYS A 139 -18.13 27.94 -7.21
C LYS A 139 -17.01 26.89 -7.23
N SER A 140 -16.59 26.43 -6.03
CA SER A 140 -15.59 25.37 -5.88
C SER A 140 -16.24 23.99 -6.00
N LYS A 141 -15.86 23.22 -7.03
CA LYS A 141 -16.29 21.82 -7.21
C LYS A 141 -15.06 20.91 -7.12
N LEU A 142 -14.96 20.14 -6.01
CA LEU A 142 -13.92 19.16 -5.81
C LEU A 142 -14.33 17.81 -6.37
N GLY A 143 -13.43 17.19 -7.15
CA GLY A 143 -13.60 15.86 -7.72
C GLY A 143 -12.91 14.77 -6.88
N ARG A 144 -12.60 13.66 -7.56
CA ARG A 144 -11.77 12.57 -6.99
C ARG A 144 -10.31 13.04 -6.89
N ILE A 145 -9.46 12.27 -6.21
CA ILE A 145 -8.01 12.52 -6.20
C ILE A 145 -7.46 12.48 -7.63
N THR A 146 -6.47 13.32 -7.91
CA THR A 146 -5.91 13.47 -9.26
C THR A 146 -5.24 12.19 -9.77
N LYS A 147 -4.71 11.35 -8.85
CA LYS A 147 -3.88 10.17 -9.16
C LYS A 147 -2.66 10.48 -10.04
N ALA A 148 -2.27 11.74 -10.13
CA ALA A 148 -1.04 12.15 -10.80
C ALA A 148 0.20 11.61 -10.07
N GLY A 149 1.35 11.60 -10.75
CA GLY A 149 2.63 11.23 -10.17
C GLY A 149 2.79 9.76 -9.81
N ASP A 150 3.65 9.48 -8.85
CA ASP A 150 4.10 8.12 -8.54
C ASP A 150 2.98 7.25 -7.95
N SER A 151 2.53 6.27 -8.74
CA SER A 151 1.47 5.33 -8.35
C SER A 151 1.91 4.36 -7.27
N TYR A 152 3.19 3.97 -7.27
CA TYR A 152 3.72 3.03 -6.29
C TYR A 152 3.75 3.64 -4.88
N LEU A 153 4.33 4.85 -4.72
CA LEU A 153 4.34 5.55 -3.44
C LEU A 153 2.92 5.86 -2.95
N ARG A 154 2.04 6.28 -3.85
CA ARG A 154 0.63 6.50 -3.52
C ARG A 154 -0.03 5.23 -2.99
N THR A 155 0.20 4.08 -3.65
CA THR A 155 -0.35 2.78 -3.23
C THR A 155 0.16 2.40 -1.84
N LEU A 156 1.46 2.54 -1.57
CA LEU A 156 2.04 2.26 -0.26
C LEU A 156 1.42 3.12 0.85
N LEU A 157 1.27 4.43 0.61
CA LEU A 157 0.66 5.34 1.58
C LEU A 157 -0.83 5.05 1.81
N VAL A 158 -1.56 4.68 0.76
CA VAL A 158 -2.98 4.27 0.87
C VAL A 158 -3.12 2.96 1.64
N GLN A 159 -2.25 1.96 1.41
CA GLN A 159 -2.25 0.72 2.17
C GLN A 159 -1.90 0.95 3.64
N GLY A 160 -0.90 1.79 3.92
CA GLY A 160 -0.58 2.21 5.27
C GLY A 160 -1.75 2.93 5.97
N ALA A 161 -2.46 3.79 5.26
CA ALA A 161 -3.65 4.47 5.78
C ALA A 161 -4.80 3.49 6.10
N ARG A 162 -5.01 2.46 5.27
CA ARG A 162 -5.99 1.39 5.55
C ARG A 162 -5.63 0.63 6.84
N SER A 163 -4.36 0.28 7.01
CA SER A 163 -3.88 -0.38 8.23
C SER A 163 -4.13 0.47 9.49
N VAL A 164 -3.88 1.78 9.41
CA VAL A 164 -4.19 2.73 10.50
C VAL A 164 -5.66 2.71 10.83
N LEU A 165 -6.53 2.75 9.81
CA LEU A 165 -7.97 2.83 9.99
C LEU A 165 -8.53 1.59 10.68
N ILE A 166 -8.09 0.38 10.25
CA ILE A 166 -8.50 -0.89 10.88
C ILE A 166 -8.13 -0.94 12.37
N GLY A 167 -6.98 -0.36 12.75
CA GLY A 167 -6.51 -0.34 14.13
C GLY A 167 -6.99 0.84 14.96
N ALA A 168 -7.69 1.83 14.38
CA ALA A 168 -8.00 3.09 15.04
C ALA A 168 -9.01 2.94 16.18
N GLU A 169 -10.03 2.11 16.01
CA GLU A 169 -11.11 1.90 17.01
C GLU A 169 -10.59 1.33 18.33
N LYS A 170 -9.49 0.57 18.28
CA LYS A 170 -8.87 -0.06 19.45
C LYS A 170 -7.90 0.86 20.20
N ARG A 171 -7.78 2.11 19.78
CA ARG A 171 -6.78 3.06 20.30
C ARG A 171 -7.43 4.36 20.74
N THR A 172 -6.92 4.94 21.82
CA THR A 172 -7.48 6.15 22.46
C THR A 172 -6.70 7.43 22.19
N ASP A 173 -5.58 7.36 21.44
CA ASP A 173 -4.76 8.53 21.15
C ASP A 173 -5.47 9.52 20.19
N LEU A 174 -5.02 10.78 20.22
CA LEU A 174 -5.60 11.89 19.45
C LEU A 174 -5.70 11.61 17.95
N PHE A 175 -4.67 10.94 17.38
CA PHE A 175 -4.67 10.61 15.95
C PHE A 175 -5.74 9.56 15.62
N SER A 176 -5.86 8.52 16.44
CA SER A 176 -6.88 7.47 16.25
C SER A 176 -8.28 8.02 16.45
N ARG A 177 -8.53 8.89 17.44
CA ARG A 177 -9.81 9.60 17.61
C ARG A 177 -10.15 10.46 16.39
N TRP A 178 -9.17 11.20 15.84
CA TRP A 178 -9.35 11.96 14.61
C TRP A 178 -9.70 11.06 13.42
N VAL A 179 -9.08 9.89 13.30
CA VAL A 179 -9.36 8.89 12.24
C VAL A 179 -10.81 8.40 12.35
N CYS A 180 -11.27 7.99 13.54
CA CYS A 180 -12.65 7.53 13.76
C CYS A 180 -13.67 8.63 13.39
N SER A 181 -13.50 9.84 13.91
CA SER A 181 -14.35 10.98 13.57
C SER A 181 -14.35 11.32 12.07
N LEU A 182 -13.23 11.08 11.37
CA LEU A 182 -13.15 11.29 9.93
C LEU A 182 -13.94 10.23 9.15
N VAL A 183 -13.92 8.98 9.60
CA VAL A 183 -14.72 7.89 9.00
C VAL A 183 -16.20 8.17 9.14
N GLU A 184 -16.65 8.55 10.33
CA GLU A 184 -18.04 8.90 10.60
C GLU A 184 -18.55 10.03 9.70
N ARG A 185 -17.76 11.09 9.52
CA ARG A 185 -18.16 12.27 8.74
C ARG A 185 -18.05 12.11 7.23
N ARG A 186 -17.10 11.30 6.74
CA ARG A 186 -16.71 11.27 5.30
C ARG A 186 -16.79 9.89 4.66
N GLY A 187 -16.99 8.85 5.46
CA GLY A 187 -16.97 7.45 5.04
C GLY A 187 -15.56 6.91 4.82
N TYR A 188 -15.47 5.58 4.74
CA TYR A 188 -14.22 4.81 4.72
C TYR A 188 -13.21 5.29 3.69
N TRP A 189 -13.56 5.31 2.41
CA TRP A 189 -12.59 5.59 1.33
C TRP A 189 -12.06 7.02 1.34
N ARG A 190 -12.88 7.99 1.71
CA ARG A 190 -12.44 9.38 1.84
C ARG A 190 -11.53 9.56 3.05
N ALA A 191 -11.80 8.84 4.13
CA ALA A 191 -10.94 8.82 5.31
C ALA A 191 -9.57 8.22 4.99
N VAL A 192 -9.50 7.07 4.30
CA VAL A 192 -8.25 6.45 3.86
C VAL A 192 -7.38 7.43 3.07
N VAL A 193 -7.96 8.10 2.08
CA VAL A 193 -7.20 9.07 1.25
C VAL A 193 -6.74 10.27 2.07
N ALA A 194 -7.57 10.78 2.98
CA ALA A 194 -7.20 11.91 3.84
C ALA A 194 -6.05 11.55 4.82
N ILE A 195 -6.06 10.32 5.36
CA ILE A 195 -4.97 9.79 6.20
C ILE A 195 -3.69 9.66 5.36
N ALA A 196 -3.77 9.09 4.14
CA ALA A 196 -2.63 8.97 3.24
C ALA A 196 -2.02 10.35 2.90
N ALA A 197 -2.87 11.34 2.59
CA ALA A 197 -2.43 12.71 2.33
C ALA A 197 -1.84 13.39 3.57
N LYS A 198 -2.36 13.10 4.77
CA LYS A 198 -1.77 13.58 6.04
C LYS A 198 -0.40 12.94 6.27
N ASN A 199 -0.28 11.62 6.07
CA ASN A 199 0.99 10.91 6.21
C ASN A 199 2.03 11.44 5.20
N ALA A 200 1.68 11.69 3.95
CA ALA A 200 2.59 12.30 2.98
C ALA A 200 3.15 13.65 3.49
N ARG A 201 2.30 14.50 4.07
CA ARG A 201 2.73 15.79 4.64
C ARG A 201 3.63 15.64 5.87
N LEU A 202 3.33 14.66 6.73
CA LEU A 202 4.16 14.36 7.90
C LEU A 202 5.51 13.76 7.49
N CYS A 203 5.53 12.87 6.48
CA CYS A 203 6.76 12.33 5.91
C CYS A 203 7.64 13.45 5.32
N TRP A 204 7.03 14.39 4.58
CA TRP A 204 7.74 15.56 4.08
C TRP A 204 8.39 16.35 5.21
N ALA A 205 7.63 16.67 6.26
CA ALA A 205 8.14 17.47 7.38
C ALA A 205 9.30 16.75 8.09
N SER A 206 9.17 15.45 8.36
CA SER A 206 10.21 14.66 8.99
C SER A 206 11.49 14.56 8.15
N LEU A 207 11.38 14.46 6.83
CA LEU A 207 12.53 14.41 5.92
C LEU A 207 13.18 15.80 5.74
N HIS A 208 12.36 16.85 5.60
CA HIS A 208 12.83 18.20 5.31
C HIS A 208 13.53 18.86 6.50
N TYR A 209 12.94 18.76 7.70
CA TYR A 209 13.51 19.36 8.90
C TYR A 209 14.48 18.45 9.65
N GLY A 210 14.48 17.17 9.36
CA GLY A 210 15.36 16.21 10.04
C GLY A 210 14.96 15.88 11.48
N ASP A 211 13.82 16.41 11.95
CA ASP A 211 13.35 16.26 13.30
C ASP A 211 12.58 14.96 13.54
N ASP A 212 12.66 14.44 14.76
CA ASP A 212 11.78 13.38 15.23
C ASP A 212 10.35 13.90 15.36
N PHE A 213 9.42 13.19 14.73
CA PHE A 213 8.00 13.49 14.89
C PHE A 213 7.58 13.24 16.33
N ARG A 214 7.33 14.30 17.09
CA ARG A 214 6.71 14.21 18.41
C ARG A 214 5.23 14.04 18.25
N LEU A 215 4.72 12.84 18.54
CA LEU A 215 3.30 12.66 18.79
C LEU A 215 2.97 13.55 19.99
N TYR A 216 2.17 14.60 19.79
CA TYR A 216 1.64 15.36 20.91
C TYR A 216 0.91 14.37 21.83
N SER A 217 1.53 14.01 22.95
CA SER A 217 0.82 13.40 24.06
C SER A 217 -0.13 14.48 24.57
N ALA A 218 -1.43 14.17 24.60
CA ALA A 218 -2.35 15.00 25.36
C ALA A 218 -1.90 14.97 26.81
N SER A 219 -1.39 16.10 27.31
CA SER A 219 -1.32 16.39 28.73
C SER A 219 -2.73 16.52 29.27
#